data_ce0acde3a4864b53d4751b505d836d60
#
_entry.id   ce0acde3a4864b53d4751b505d836d60
#
_cell.length_a   1.000
_cell.length_b   1.000
_cell.length_c   1.000
_cell.angle_alpha   90.00
_cell.angle_beta   90.00
_cell.angle_gamma   90.00
#
_symmetry.space_group_name_H-M   'P 1'
#
loop_
_entity.id
_entity.type
_entity.pdbx_description
1 polymer ?
#
loop_
_entity_poly.entity_id
_entity_poly.type
_entity_poly.pdbx_seq_one_letter_code
_entity_poly.pdbx_strand_id
1 'polypeptide(L)'
;MTARAIIIGAPRSGSGKTSVTIGILRALTRRGLKVRGAKSGPDYIDPGFHTAATGLSGVNLDSWAMSPSLLNALAAQAADDADFVILESAMGLFDGIPAAQGRTGSAADLARLYGLPVLLVLDVSGQSSTAAAVAKGFATYDPDVRMAGVVLNRLGSERHRRLSGDAIEAIGLPVVGAILRDPTLNLPERHLGLVQAGEYDDLMAHLDRLADMAEKSLDLDAIMALATPLAPAVGDFADALRPPGQRIALAEDAAFSFLYPHVAACWRKAGAEIVPFSPLADQAPDEDCDVCWLPGGYPELHAGTLAAAMNFHTGMARFAVKKPVHGECGGFMVLGEALEDAGGETHRML
;
A
#
# COMPACT_ATOMS: atom_id res chain seq x y z
N MET A 1 -23.40 9.77 2.39
CA MET A 1 -23.11 9.89 0.95
C MET A 1 -22.13 8.78 0.60
N THR A 2 -22.24 8.14 -0.54
CA THR A 2 -21.29 7.09 -0.96
C THR A 2 -19.95 7.75 -1.31
N ALA A 3 -18.85 7.24 -0.76
CA ALA A 3 -17.51 7.74 -1.08
C ALA A 3 -17.26 7.69 -2.60
N ARG A 4 -16.56 8.68 -3.13
CA ARG A 4 -16.09 8.67 -4.52
C ARG A 4 -14.70 8.09 -4.59
N ALA A 5 -14.38 7.37 -5.64
CA ALA A 5 -13.07 6.72 -5.78
C ALA A 5 -12.46 6.91 -7.17
N ILE A 6 -11.13 6.85 -7.20
CA ILE A 6 -10.32 6.87 -8.41
C ILE A 6 -9.10 5.96 -8.21
N ILE A 7 -8.64 5.34 -9.29
CA ILE A 7 -7.42 4.53 -9.29
C ILE A 7 -6.24 5.36 -9.80
N ILE A 8 -5.13 5.32 -9.10
CA ILE A 8 -3.85 5.85 -9.56
C ILE A 8 -3.06 4.70 -10.19
N GLY A 9 -2.98 4.71 -11.50
CA GLY A 9 -2.25 3.71 -12.29
C GLY A 9 -1.01 4.28 -12.96
N ALA A 10 -0.13 3.41 -13.44
CA ALA A 10 1.03 3.80 -14.24
C ALA A 10 1.45 2.66 -15.17
N PRO A 11 2.31 2.90 -16.17
CA PRO A 11 2.84 1.86 -17.05
C PRO A 11 3.73 0.84 -16.37
N ARG A 12 4.41 1.22 -15.27
CA ARG A 12 5.39 0.37 -14.57
C ARG A 12 5.63 0.84 -13.14
N SER A 13 6.31 0.02 -12.36
CA SER A 13 6.90 0.44 -11.08
C SER A 13 7.93 1.55 -11.28
N GLY A 14 8.16 2.37 -10.26
CA GLY A 14 9.10 3.49 -10.32
C GLY A 14 8.62 4.70 -11.15
N SER A 15 7.37 4.73 -11.63
CA SER A 15 6.80 5.89 -12.35
C SER A 15 6.44 7.07 -11.44
N GLY A 16 6.54 6.90 -10.10
CA GLY A 16 6.21 7.91 -9.10
C GLY A 16 4.74 7.90 -8.65
N LYS A 17 4.02 6.80 -8.88
CA LYS A 17 2.63 6.63 -8.40
C LYS A 17 2.49 6.92 -6.92
N THR A 18 3.35 6.32 -6.08
CA THR A 18 3.27 6.41 -4.63
C THR A 18 3.44 7.85 -4.14
N SER A 19 4.43 8.59 -4.66
CA SER A 19 4.59 10.02 -4.32
C SER A 19 3.37 10.86 -4.74
N VAL A 20 2.79 10.59 -5.92
CA VAL A 20 1.58 11.26 -6.40
C VAL A 20 0.38 10.90 -5.52
N THR A 21 0.20 9.61 -5.22
CA THR A 21 -0.90 9.12 -4.36
C THR A 21 -0.85 9.75 -2.98
N ILE A 22 0.31 9.69 -2.32
CA ILE A 22 0.52 10.26 -0.98
C ILE A 22 0.28 11.77 -1.01
N GLY A 23 0.82 12.46 -2.02
CA GLY A 23 0.62 13.91 -2.21
C GLY A 23 -0.87 14.26 -2.30
N ILE A 24 -1.65 13.54 -3.11
CA ILE A 24 -3.10 13.77 -3.24
C ILE A 24 -3.81 13.45 -1.92
N LEU A 25 -3.52 12.28 -1.30
CA LEU A 25 -4.11 11.88 -0.02
C LEU A 25 -3.91 12.97 1.04
N ARG A 26 -2.67 13.42 1.22
CA ARG A 26 -2.34 14.44 2.23
C ARG A 26 -2.94 15.81 1.91
N ALA A 27 -2.91 16.25 0.64
CA ALA A 27 -3.48 17.53 0.22
C ALA A 27 -5.00 17.57 0.41
N LEU A 28 -5.73 16.51 0.07
CA LEU A 28 -7.17 16.43 0.28
C LEU A 28 -7.52 16.35 1.78
N THR A 29 -6.70 15.67 2.58
CA THR A 29 -6.85 15.65 4.05
C THR A 29 -6.67 17.04 4.65
N ARG A 30 -5.68 17.82 4.18
CA ARG A 30 -5.50 19.23 4.58
C ARG A 30 -6.69 20.12 4.21
N ARG A 31 -7.42 19.79 3.15
CA ARG A 31 -8.68 20.45 2.76
C ARG A 31 -9.88 20.06 3.66
N GLY A 32 -9.68 19.19 4.66
CA GLY A 32 -10.71 18.76 5.60
C GLY A 32 -11.57 17.60 5.13
N LEU A 33 -11.21 16.94 4.02
CA LEU A 33 -11.91 15.75 3.54
C LEU A 33 -11.46 14.51 4.31
N LYS A 34 -12.37 13.58 4.54
CA LYS A 34 -12.07 12.24 5.02
C LYS A 34 -11.60 11.40 3.81
N VAL A 35 -10.30 11.23 3.67
CA VAL A 35 -9.70 10.51 2.54
C VAL A 35 -9.11 9.20 3.02
N ARG A 36 -9.38 8.12 2.31
CA ARG A 36 -8.78 6.80 2.59
C ARG A 36 -7.91 6.36 1.42
N GLY A 37 -6.70 5.91 1.74
CA GLY A 37 -5.84 5.22 0.79
C GLY A 37 -6.18 3.74 0.72
N ALA A 38 -6.20 3.20 -0.50
CA ALA A 38 -6.26 1.76 -0.74
C ALA A 38 -5.12 1.35 -1.67
N LYS A 39 -4.66 0.11 -1.56
CA LYS A 39 -3.59 -0.45 -2.40
C LYS A 39 -4.11 -1.69 -3.10
N SER A 40 -3.90 -1.82 -4.42
CA SER A 40 -4.18 -3.08 -5.09
C SER A 40 -3.08 -4.09 -4.75
N GLY A 41 -3.48 -5.34 -4.50
CA GLY A 41 -2.54 -6.42 -4.25
C GLY A 41 -1.85 -6.43 -2.89
N PRO A 42 -0.85 -7.32 -2.74
CA PRO A 42 -0.18 -7.62 -1.47
C PRO A 42 0.97 -6.66 -1.19
N ASP A 43 0.68 -5.54 -0.56
CA ASP A 43 1.67 -4.54 -0.16
C ASP A 43 1.49 -4.19 1.31
N TYR A 44 2.55 -4.32 2.11
CA TYR A 44 2.53 -4.00 3.53
C TYR A 44 3.01 -2.60 3.85
N ILE A 45 3.75 -1.96 2.93
CA ILE A 45 4.51 -0.73 3.19
C ILE A 45 3.69 0.51 2.78
N ASP A 46 3.21 0.55 1.54
CA ASP A 46 2.48 1.72 1.03
C ASP A 46 1.22 2.04 1.84
N PRO A 47 0.41 1.06 2.33
CA PRO A 47 -0.72 1.36 3.21
C PRO A 47 -0.34 2.05 4.52
N GLY A 48 0.89 1.86 5.01
CA GLY A 48 1.43 2.59 6.16
C GLY A 48 1.58 4.09 5.86
N PHE A 49 2.10 4.44 4.68
CA PHE A 49 2.16 5.84 4.22
C PHE A 49 0.78 6.43 3.98
N HIS A 50 -0.15 5.65 3.41
CA HIS A 50 -1.54 6.10 3.25
C HIS A 50 -2.17 6.44 4.59
N THR A 51 -1.96 5.58 5.59
CA THR A 51 -2.44 5.80 6.97
C THR A 51 -1.83 7.06 7.58
N ALA A 52 -0.50 7.24 7.45
CA ALA A 52 0.18 8.40 7.98
C ALA A 52 -0.26 9.71 7.29
N ALA A 53 -0.56 9.68 5.99
CA ALA A 53 -1.00 10.84 5.23
C ALA A 53 -2.43 11.29 5.59
N THR A 54 -3.31 10.37 5.97
CA THR A 54 -4.75 10.62 6.12
C THR A 54 -5.28 10.48 7.54
N GLY A 55 -4.59 9.73 8.40
CA GLY A 55 -5.07 9.32 9.72
C GLY A 55 -6.09 8.17 9.68
N LEU A 56 -6.50 7.71 8.49
CA LEU A 56 -7.38 6.56 8.32
C LEU A 56 -6.56 5.33 7.87
N SER A 57 -6.82 4.17 8.47
CA SER A 57 -6.11 2.93 8.13
C SER A 57 -6.20 2.63 6.63
N GLY A 58 -5.06 2.43 5.99
CA GLY A 58 -4.98 1.98 4.60
C GLY A 58 -5.58 0.59 4.42
N VAL A 59 -6.10 0.30 3.23
CA VAL A 59 -6.77 -0.98 2.91
C VAL A 59 -6.08 -1.63 1.71
N ASN A 60 -5.83 -2.94 1.80
CA ASN A 60 -5.43 -3.71 0.63
C ASN A 60 -6.67 -4.32 -0.03
N LEU A 61 -6.72 -4.24 -1.35
CA LEU A 61 -7.74 -4.86 -2.20
C LEU A 61 -7.02 -5.76 -3.21
N ASP A 62 -7.00 -7.06 -2.94
CA ASP A 62 -6.28 -8.03 -3.76
C ASP A 62 -7.24 -8.95 -4.50
N SER A 63 -7.42 -8.70 -5.80
CA SER A 63 -8.31 -9.49 -6.65
C SER A 63 -7.83 -10.93 -6.85
N TRP A 64 -6.56 -11.23 -6.62
CA TRP A 64 -6.03 -12.58 -6.72
C TRP A 64 -6.25 -13.38 -5.43
N ALA A 65 -5.83 -12.85 -4.29
CA ALA A 65 -5.80 -13.60 -3.03
C ALA A 65 -7.16 -13.60 -2.29
N MET A 66 -7.97 -12.53 -2.44
CA MET A 66 -9.23 -12.39 -1.72
C MET A 66 -10.39 -12.98 -2.51
N SER A 67 -11.34 -13.60 -1.82
CA SER A 67 -12.62 -13.96 -2.45
C SER A 67 -13.39 -12.71 -2.88
N PRO A 68 -14.27 -12.79 -3.89
CA PRO A 68 -15.10 -11.66 -4.29
C PRO A 68 -15.93 -11.08 -3.15
N SER A 69 -16.42 -11.92 -2.21
CA SER A 69 -17.19 -11.49 -1.06
C SER A 69 -16.34 -10.65 -0.10
N LEU A 70 -15.15 -11.14 0.27
CA LEU A 70 -14.21 -10.41 1.13
C LEU A 70 -13.75 -9.10 0.49
N LEU A 71 -13.42 -9.13 -0.82
CA LEU A 71 -13.00 -7.95 -1.57
C LEU A 71 -14.07 -6.85 -1.54
N ASN A 72 -15.35 -7.23 -1.78
CA ASN A 72 -16.48 -6.31 -1.72
C ASN A 72 -16.70 -5.77 -0.29
N ALA A 73 -16.59 -6.62 0.73
CA ALA A 73 -16.73 -6.19 2.13
C ALA A 73 -15.66 -5.16 2.53
N LEU A 74 -14.40 -5.38 2.12
CA LEU A 74 -13.32 -4.44 2.38
C LEU A 74 -13.47 -3.14 1.59
N ALA A 75 -13.90 -3.21 0.34
CA ALA A 75 -14.19 -2.02 -0.47
C ALA A 75 -15.35 -1.20 0.12
N ALA A 76 -16.42 -1.87 0.60
CA ALA A 76 -17.52 -1.22 1.30
C ALA A 76 -17.04 -0.55 2.59
N GLN A 77 -16.25 -1.25 3.40
CA GLN A 77 -15.66 -0.69 4.63
C GLN A 77 -14.76 0.52 4.33
N ALA A 78 -13.98 0.47 3.23
CA ALA A 78 -13.17 1.61 2.82
C ALA A 78 -14.00 2.84 2.46
N ALA A 79 -15.20 2.63 1.90
CA ALA A 79 -16.12 3.68 1.49
C ALA A 79 -16.96 4.27 2.63
N ASP A 80 -17.29 3.47 3.66
CA ASP A 80 -18.23 3.88 4.73
C ASP A 80 -17.70 5.03 5.58
N ASP A 81 -16.39 5.09 5.82
CA ASP A 81 -15.76 6.09 6.68
C ASP A 81 -15.05 7.22 5.91
N ALA A 82 -15.23 7.32 4.60
CA ALA A 82 -14.52 8.26 3.76
C ALA A 82 -15.45 9.05 2.83
N ASP A 83 -15.07 10.30 2.53
CA ASP A 83 -15.65 11.08 1.45
C ASP A 83 -15.03 10.67 0.10
N PHE A 84 -13.74 10.25 0.14
CA PHE A 84 -12.95 9.96 -1.03
C PHE A 84 -12.00 8.78 -0.79
N VAL A 85 -11.95 7.84 -1.75
CA VAL A 85 -11.01 6.69 -1.73
C VAL A 85 -10.06 6.81 -2.91
N ILE A 86 -8.75 6.78 -2.63
CA ILE A 86 -7.72 6.71 -3.66
C ILE A 86 -7.10 5.33 -3.64
N LEU A 87 -7.26 4.59 -4.73
CA LEU A 87 -6.71 3.26 -4.89
C LEU A 87 -5.42 3.33 -5.72
N GLU A 88 -4.30 2.98 -5.13
CA GLU A 88 -3.01 2.94 -5.81
C GLU A 88 -2.74 1.55 -6.41
N SER A 89 -2.31 1.49 -7.66
CA SER A 89 -1.89 0.24 -8.28
C SER A 89 -0.53 -0.23 -7.73
N ALA A 90 -0.38 -1.51 -7.45
CA ALA A 90 0.87 -2.08 -6.92
C ALA A 90 2.03 -2.00 -7.93
N MET A 91 1.79 -2.43 -9.15
CA MET A 91 2.77 -2.46 -10.26
C MET A 91 2.29 -1.58 -11.41
N GLY A 92 2.55 -1.97 -12.65
CA GLY A 92 1.85 -1.38 -13.78
C GLY A 92 0.35 -1.70 -13.72
N LEU A 93 -0.47 -0.83 -14.29
CA LEU A 93 -1.94 -0.92 -14.19
C LEU A 93 -2.50 -2.29 -14.59
N PHE A 94 -1.93 -2.90 -15.63
CA PHE A 94 -2.36 -4.18 -16.19
C PHE A 94 -1.47 -5.36 -15.77
N ASP A 95 -0.43 -5.09 -14.98
CA ASP A 95 0.48 -6.15 -14.51
C ASP A 95 -0.23 -7.03 -13.47
N GLY A 96 -0.18 -8.34 -13.69
CA GLY A 96 -0.78 -9.34 -12.84
C GLY A 96 -0.28 -10.73 -13.22
N ILE A 97 -0.80 -11.74 -12.57
CA ILE A 97 -0.47 -13.14 -12.88
C ILE A 97 -1.42 -13.71 -13.96
N PRO A 98 -1.01 -14.75 -14.68
CA PRO A 98 -1.92 -15.50 -15.54
C PRO A 98 -3.03 -16.16 -14.71
N ALA A 99 -4.25 -15.62 -14.81
CA ALA A 99 -5.43 -16.11 -14.09
C ALA A 99 -6.71 -15.75 -14.88
N ALA A 100 -7.86 -16.19 -14.39
CA ALA A 100 -9.14 -15.76 -14.95
C ALA A 100 -9.30 -14.24 -14.83
N GLN A 101 -10.04 -13.62 -15.74
CA GLN A 101 -10.34 -12.20 -15.70
C GLN A 101 -10.97 -11.80 -14.36
N GLY A 102 -10.50 -10.71 -13.78
CA GLY A 102 -10.90 -10.26 -12.45
C GLY A 102 -10.18 -10.96 -11.29
N ARG A 103 -9.23 -11.86 -11.59
CA ARG A 103 -8.46 -12.63 -10.60
C ARG A 103 -6.95 -12.56 -10.84
N THR A 104 -6.48 -11.57 -11.57
CA THR A 104 -5.07 -11.45 -11.95
C THR A 104 -4.21 -10.73 -10.89
N GLY A 105 -4.83 -10.07 -9.90
CA GLY A 105 -4.15 -9.21 -8.95
C GLY A 105 -3.81 -7.83 -9.49
N SER A 106 -4.12 -7.54 -10.78
CA SER A 106 -3.89 -6.23 -11.37
C SER A 106 -4.88 -5.18 -10.85
N ALA A 107 -4.47 -3.91 -10.82
CA ALA A 107 -5.40 -2.83 -10.49
C ALA A 107 -6.50 -2.66 -11.57
N ALA A 108 -6.26 -3.10 -12.79
CA ALA A 108 -7.26 -3.13 -13.84
C ALA A 108 -8.45 -4.05 -13.50
N ASP A 109 -8.24 -5.14 -12.73
CA ASP A 109 -9.34 -5.97 -12.24
C ASP A 109 -10.30 -5.16 -11.35
N LEU A 110 -9.75 -4.33 -10.47
CA LEU A 110 -10.54 -3.49 -9.57
C LEU A 110 -11.23 -2.34 -10.33
N ALA A 111 -10.55 -1.80 -11.36
CA ALA A 111 -11.15 -0.80 -12.25
C ALA A 111 -12.40 -1.35 -12.93
N ARG A 112 -12.33 -2.56 -13.47
CA ARG A 112 -13.47 -3.25 -14.10
C ARG A 112 -14.54 -3.60 -13.08
N LEU A 113 -14.14 -4.21 -11.96
CA LEU A 113 -15.07 -4.71 -10.94
C LEU A 113 -15.95 -3.60 -10.36
N TYR A 114 -15.36 -2.43 -10.08
CA TYR A 114 -16.05 -1.33 -9.43
C TYR A 114 -16.41 -0.17 -10.39
N GLY A 115 -16.10 -0.29 -11.68
CA GLY A 115 -16.33 0.77 -12.67
C GLY A 115 -15.54 2.05 -12.35
N LEU A 116 -14.37 1.91 -11.73
CA LEU A 116 -13.58 3.05 -11.29
C LEU A 116 -12.74 3.64 -12.44
N PRO A 117 -12.69 4.97 -12.55
CA PRO A 117 -11.80 5.65 -13.48
C PRO A 117 -10.35 5.53 -13.04
N VAL A 118 -9.44 5.56 -14.01
CA VAL A 118 -8.00 5.54 -13.78
C VAL A 118 -7.40 6.91 -14.12
N LEU A 119 -6.64 7.45 -13.18
CA LEU A 119 -5.70 8.54 -13.37
C LEU A 119 -4.33 7.93 -13.68
N LEU A 120 -3.83 8.13 -14.89
CA LEU A 120 -2.59 7.54 -15.35
C LEU A 120 -1.41 8.45 -15.06
N VAL A 121 -0.50 8.01 -14.20
CA VAL A 121 0.77 8.71 -13.92
C VAL A 121 1.82 8.24 -14.93
N LEU A 122 2.26 9.15 -15.80
CA LEU A 122 3.29 8.90 -16.81
C LEU A 122 4.62 9.54 -16.41
N ASP A 123 5.63 8.73 -16.20
CA ASP A 123 7.01 9.18 -16.21
C ASP A 123 7.39 9.54 -17.65
N VAL A 124 7.45 10.84 -17.93
CA VAL A 124 7.77 11.37 -19.28
C VAL A 124 9.24 11.74 -19.44
N SER A 125 10.13 11.32 -18.53
CA SER A 125 11.56 11.54 -18.68
C SER A 125 12.07 10.93 -20.00
N GLY A 126 12.71 11.74 -20.83
CA GLY A 126 13.20 11.33 -22.15
C GLY A 126 12.11 11.16 -23.23
N GLN A 127 10.86 11.54 -22.96
CA GLN A 127 9.75 11.49 -23.91
C GLN A 127 9.23 12.91 -24.21
N SER A 128 8.54 13.05 -25.32
CA SER A 128 7.76 14.24 -25.69
C SER A 128 6.40 13.76 -26.23
N SER A 129 6.11 13.95 -27.50
CA SER A 129 4.85 13.47 -28.12
C SER A 129 4.70 11.95 -28.05
N THR A 130 5.78 11.18 -27.85
CA THR A 130 5.72 9.72 -27.63
C THR A 130 4.91 9.36 -26.39
N ALA A 131 4.84 10.24 -25.38
CA ALA A 131 4.00 10.05 -24.19
C ALA A 131 2.52 9.86 -24.57
N ALA A 132 2.04 10.53 -25.61
CA ALA A 132 0.68 10.35 -26.13
C ALA A 132 0.44 8.96 -26.72
N ALA A 133 1.44 8.35 -27.37
CA ALA A 133 1.31 6.98 -27.87
C ALA A 133 1.20 5.98 -26.70
N VAL A 134 1.94 6.18 -25.61
CA VAL A 134 1.82 5.38 -24.39
C VAL A 134 0.43 5.55 -23.78
N ALA A 135 0.00 6.81 -23.56
CA ALA A 135 -1.32 7.10 -22.99
C ALA A 135 -2.46 6.51 -23.83
N LYS A 136 -2.37 6.60 -25.17
CA LYS A 136 -3.33 6.00 -26.09
C LYS A 136 -3.37 4.48 -25.98
N GLY A 137 -2.19 3.84 -25.88
CA GLY A 137 -2.12 2.40 -25.65
C GLY A 137 -2.89 1.99 -24.41
N PHE A 138 -2.68 2.69 -23.29
CA PHE A 138 -3.42 2.44 -22.05
C PHE A 138 -4.93 2.68 -22.20
N ALA A 139 -5.34 3.74 -22.89
CA ALA A 139 -6.75 4.08 -23.08
C ALA A 139 -7.51 3.12 -23.99
N THR A 140 -6.81 2.34 -24.82
CA THR A 140 -7.43 1.45 -25.81
C THR A 140 -7.14 -0.03 -25.60
N TYR A 141 -6.22 -0.36 -24.68
CA TYR A 141 -5.80 -1.75 -24.41
C TYR A 141 -6.94 -2.59 -23.86
N ASP A 142 -7.73 -2.02 -22.97
CA ASP A 142 -8.89 -2.67 -22.36
C ASP A 142 -10.07 -1.70 -22.37
N PRO A 143 -11.14 -1.99 -23.13
CA PRO A 143 -12.30 -1.10 -23.26
C PRO A 143 -13.11 -0.94 -21.97
N ASP A 144 -12.99 -1.90 -21.03
CA ASP A 144 -13.70 -1.89 -19.75
C ASP A 144 -12.93 -1.09 -18.67
N VAL A 145 -11.71 -0.61 -18.97
CA VAL A 145 -10.88 0.19 -18.07
C VAL A 145 -10.81 1.63 -18.58
N ARG A 146 -11.54 2.53 -17.93
CA ARG A 146 -11.64 3.92 -18.35
C ARG A 146 -10.45 4.76 -17.87
N MET A 147 -9.58 5.20 -18.80
CA MET A 147 -8.59 6.24 -18.54
C MET A 147 -9.29 7.60 -18.45
N ALA A 148 -9.31 8.21 -17.27
CA ALA A 148 -10.06 9.44 -17.03
C ALA A 148 -9.19 10.70 -17.16
N GLY A 149 -7.89 10.57 -16.95
CA GLY A 149 -6.95 11.67 -17.06
C GLY A 149 -5.50 11.22 -16.93
N VAL A 150 -4.58 12.13 -17.15
CA VAL A 150 -3.14 11.88 -17.11
C VAL A 150 -2.46 12.89 -16.20
N VAL A 151 -1.50 12.42 -15.39
CA VAL A 151 -0.52 13.23 -14.69
C VAL A 151 0.85 13.00 -15.35
N LEU A 152 1.45 14.07 -15.84
CA LEU A 152 2.82 14.06 -16.36
C LEU A 152 3.80 14.18 -15.20
N ASN A 153 4.66 13.19 -15.02
CA ASN A 153 5.66 13.18 -13.95
C ASN A 153 7.09 13.28 -14.50
N ARG A 154 7.98 13.83 -13.69
CA ARG A 154 9.40 14.01 -14.00
C ARG A 154 9.68 14.87 -15.24
N LEU A 155 8.90 15.91 -15.42
CA LEU A 155 9.11 16.90 -16.47
C LEU A 155 10.44 17.65 -16.27
N GLY A 156 11.11 17.93 -17.37
CA GLY A 156 12.39 18.68 -17.34
C GLY A 156 12.22 20.20 -17.47
N SER A 157 11.09 20.69 -18.01
CA SER A 157 10.84 22.12 -18.25
C SER A 157 9.39 22.40 -18.66
N GLU A 158 8.99 23.67 -18.67
CA GLU A 158 7.68 24.11 -19.19
C GLU A 158 7.52 23.84 -20.69
N ARG A 159 8.57 23.90 -21.49
CA ARG A 159 8.53 23.49 -22.88
C ARG A 159 8.20 22.00 -23.01
N HIS A 160 8.81 21.18 -22.16
CA HIS A 160 8.54 19.73 -22.11
C HIS A 160 7.10 19.45 -21.72
N ARG A 161 6.56 20.19 -20.72
CA ARG A 161 5.15 20.10 -20.31
C ARG A 161 4.22 20.37 -21.47
N ARG A 162 4.41 21.46 -22.22
CA ARG A 162 3.56 21.80 -23.37
C ARG A 162 3.61 20.72 -24.44
N LEU A 163 4.80 20.31 -24.87
CA LEU A 163 4.94 19.34 -25.95
C LEU A 163 4.31 17.97 -25.62
N SER A 164 4.44 17.50 -24.39
CA SER A 164 3.86 16.22 -23.94
C SER A 164 2.37 16.38 -23.67
N GLY A 165 1.96 17.48 -23.03
CA GLY A 165 0.57 17.76 -22.70
C GLY A 165 -0.31 17.94 -23.94
N ASP A 166 0.09 18.84 -24.85
CA ASP A 166 -0.66 19.11 -26.11
C ASP A 166 -0.84 17.82 -26.92
N ALA A 167 0.17 16.95 -26.96
CA ALA A 167 0.07 15.68 -27.67
C ALA A 167 -0.92 14.69 -27.01
N ILE A 168 -0.99 14.66 -25.66
CA ILE A 168 -1.94 13.82 -24.92
C ILE A 168 -3.36 14.37 -25.03
N GLU A 169 -3.54 15.67 -24.94
CA GLU A 169 -4.83 16.32 -25.10
C GLU A 169 -5.39 16.13 -26.52
N ALA A 170 -4.52 16.13 -27.53
CA ALA A 170 -4.90 15.86 -28.93
C ALA A 170 -5.49 14.46 -29.16
N ILE A 171 -5.22 13.49 -28.28
CA ILE A 171 -5.84 12.16 -28.33
C ILE A 171 -7.10 12.04 -27.45
N GLY A 172 -7.57 13.16 -26.87
CA GLY A 172 -8.81 13.24 -26.08
C GLY A 172 -8.66 12.88 -24.61
N LEU A 173 -7.44 12.79 -24.06
CA LEU A 173 -7.21 12.56 -22.64
C LEU A 173 -6.84 13.89 -21.94
N PRO A 174 -7.56 14.28 -20.86
CA PRO A 174 -7.22 15.49 -20.13
C PRO A 174 -5.92 15.32 -19.33
N VAL A 175 -5.04 16.32 -19.35
CA VAL A 175 -3.87 16.40 -18.50
C VAL A 175 -4.25 17.21 -17.26
N VAL A 176 -4.39 16.52 -16.12
CA VAL A 176 -4.82 17.12 -14.84
C VAL A 176 -3.68 17.37 -13.88
N GLY A 177 -2.44 17.18 -14.33
CA GLY A 177 -1.27 17.44 -13.52
C GLY A 177 0.03 17.39 -14.31
N ALA A 178 1.03 18.17 -13.84
CA ALA A 178 2.32 18.29 -14.48
C ALA A 178 3.39 18.57 -13.42
N ILE A 179 4.16 17.54 -13.06
CA ILE A 179 5.13 17.56 -11.98
C ILE A 179 6.52 17.65 -12.57
N LEU A 180 7.25 18.72 -12.23
CA LEU A 180 8.66 18.86 -12.57
C LEU A 180 9.52 17.88 -11.78
N ARG A 181 10.65 17.48 -12.35
CA ARG A 181 11.60 16.59 -11.65
C ARG A 181 12.13 17.32 -10.42
N ASP A 182 11.94 16.70 -9.27
CA ASP A 182 12.44 17.17 -7.98
C ASP A 182 12.95 15.96 -7.17
N PRO A 183 14.28 15.85 -6.97
CA PRO A 183 14.86 14.74 -6.18
C PRO A 183 14.42 14.72 -4.71
N THR A 184 13.98 15.85 -4.16
CA THR A 184 13.57 15.96 -2.75
C THR A 184 12.23 15.27 -2.47
N LEU A 185 11.48 14.91 -3.52
CA LEU A 185 10.20 14.20 -3.45
C LEU A 185 10.37 12.67 -3.52
N ASN A 186 11.60 12.18 -3.71
CA ASN A 186 11.83 10.75 -3.76
C ASN A 186 11.67 10.14 -2.37
N LEU A 187 10.95 9.03 -2.31
CA LEU A 187 10.89 8.17 -1.13
C LEU A 187 12.09 7.20 -1.19
N PRO A 188 12.80 6.97 -0.07
CA PRO A 188 13.89 6.00 -0.05
C PRO A 188 13.34 4.59 -0.23
N GLU A 189 14.04 3.79 -1.01
CA GLU A 189 13.67 2.42 -1.38
C GLU A 189 14.63 1.41 -0.74
N ARG A 190 14.11 0.22 -0.46
CA ARG A 190 14.81 -1.00 -0.06
C ARG A 190 14.46 -2.14 -1.02
N HIS A 191 15.02 -3.32 -0.80
CA HIS A 191 14.84 -4.49 -1.66
C HIS A 191 13.39 -5.00 -1.76
N LEU A 192 12.54 -4.74 -0.76
CA LEU A 192 11.10 -5.09 -0.78
C LEU A 192 10.18 -3.89 -1.05
N GLY A 193 10.69 -2.73 -1.42
CA GLY A 193 9.91 -1.52 -1.66
C GLY A 193 10.47 -0.30 -0.94
N LEU A 194 9.59 0.56 -0.43
CA LEU A 194 9.99 1.75 0.32
C LEU A 194 10.54 1.41 1.72
N VAL A 195 11.32 2.30 2.30
CA VAL A 195 11.56 2.30 3.76
C VAL A 195 10.22 2.48 4.46
N GLN A 196 9.97 1.74 5.54
CA GLN A 196 8.69 1.79 6.24
C GLN A 196 8.40 3.19 6.79
N ALA A 197 7.12 3.60 6.78
CA ALA A 197 6.71 4.90 7.27
C ALA A 197 7.15 5.16 8.73
N GLY A 198 7.10 4.15 9.60
CA GLY A 198 7.51 4.24 11.00
C GLY A 198 9.02 4.41 11.23
N GLU A 199 9.85 4.22 10.20
CA GLU A 199 11.31 4.38 10.28
C GLU A 199 11.79 5.75 9.78
N TYR A 200 10.87 6.63 9.38
CA TYR A 200 11.17 7.93 8.83
C TYR A 200 11.23 8.98 9.93
N ASP A 201 12.41 9.54 10.22
CA ASP A 201 12.58 10.58 11.25
C ASP A 201 11.70 11.81 11.02
N ASP A 202 11.58 12.24 9.76
CA ASP A 202 10.83 13.45 9.34
C ASP A 202 9.61 13.13 8.46
N LEU A 203 8.90 12.01 8.74
CA LEU A 203 7.79 11.56 7.91
C LEU A 203 6.77 12.65 7.63
N MET A 204 6.29 13.34 8.67
CA MET A 204 5.24 14.35 8.49
C MET A 204 5.70 15.52 7.61
N ALA A 205 6.94 15.99 7.77
CA ALA A 205 7.48 17.03 6.90
C ALA A 205 7.62 16.56 5.45
N HIS A 206 7.95 15.28 5.23
CA HIS A 206 8.00 14.70 3.88
C HIS A 206 6.61 14.59 3.24
N LEU A 207 5.62 14.09 4.00
CA LEU A 207 4.22 14.03 3.55
C LEU A 207 3.70 15.43 3.20
N ASP A 208 4.05 16.43 3.99
CA ASP A 208 3.66 17.81 3.75
C ASP A 208 4.32 18.39 2.48
N ARG A 209 5.59 18.06 2.20
CA ARG A 209 6.24 18.43 0.91
C ARG A 209 5.54 17.77 -0.30
N LEU A 210 5.12 16.51 -0.17
CA LEU A 210 4.35 15.83 -1.22
C LEU A 210 2.98 16.46 -1.42
N ALA A 211 2.32 16.90 -0.34
CA ALA A 211 1.07 17.66 -0.44
C ALA A 211 1.25 19.00 -1.13
N ASP A 212 2.31 19.76 -0.77
CA ASP A 212 2.64 21.04 -1.41
C ASP A 212 2.91 20.87 -2.91
N MET A 213 3.62 19.79 -3.29
CA MET A 213 3.80 19.42 -4.70
C MET A 213 2.45 19.13 -5.37
N ALA A 214 1.57 18.36 -4.74
CA ALA A 214 0.27 18.04 -5.29
C ALA A 214 -0.60 19.28 -5.47
N GLU A 215 -0.68 20.15 -4.46
CA GLU A 215 -1.43 21.41 -4.50
C GLU A 215 -0.92 22.37 -5.59
N LYS A 216 0.39 22.38 -5.83
CA LYS A 216 1.03 23.25 -6.82
C LYS A 216 0.92 22.73 -8.25
N SER A 217 0.99 21.39 -8.43
CA SER A 217 1.25 20.76 -9.73
C SER A 217 0.07 19.97 -10.29
N LEU A 218 -0.97 19.73 -9.48
CA LEU A 218 -2.15 18.95 -9.86
C LEU A 218 -3.41 19.80 -9.76
N ASP A 219 -4.34 19.61 -10.66
CA ASP A 219 -5.71 20.10 -10.54
C ASP A 219 -6.52 19.12 -9.66
N LEU A 220 -6.45 19.31 -8.34
CA LEU A 220 -7.12 18.44 -7.38
C LEU A 220 -8.65 18.47 -7.54
N ASP A 221 -9.23 19.59 -7.96
CA ASP A 221 -10.67 19.70 -8.15
C ASP A 221 -11.11 18.93 -9.40
N ALA A 222 -10.34 18.99 -10.49
CA ALA A 222 -10.55 18.15 -11.66
C ALA A 222 -10.39 16.66 -11.30
N ILE A 223 -9.35 16.28 -10.53
CA ILE A 223 -9.16 14.89 -10.08
C ILE A 223 -10.36 14.40 -9.27
N MET A 224 -10.86 15.20 -8.33
CA MET A 224 -12.07 14.87 -7.57
C MET A 224 -13.30 14.76 -8.49
N ALA A 225 -13.42 15.62 -9.50
CA ALA A 225 -14.53 15.58 -10.45
C ALA A 225 -14.51 14.32 -11.33
N LEU A 226 -13.33 13.77 -11.65
CA LEU A 226 -13.17 12.54 -12.43
C LEU A 226 -13.62 11.28 -11.70
N ALA A 227 -13.53 11.26 -10.35
CA ALA A 227 -13.88 10.11 -9.54
C ALA A 227 -15.36 9.73 -9.63
N THR A 228 -15.67 8.46 -9.42
CA THR A 228 -17.04 7.91 -9.42
C THR A 228 -17.41 7.33 -8.06
N PRO A 229 -18.70 7.16 -7.73
CA PRO A 229 -19.09 6.48 -6.50
C PRO A 229 -18.49 5.07 -6.41
N LEU A 230 -17.91 4.73 -5.26
CA LEU A 230 -17.48 3.36 -4.96
C LEU A 230 -18.67 2.61 -4.35
N ALA A 231 -19.33 1.81 -5.17
CA ALA A 231 -20.51 1.05 -4.79
C ALA A 231 -20.28 -0.46 -5.02
N PRO A 232 -19.52 -1.13 -4.13
CA PRO A 232 -19.30 -2.57 -4.24
C PRO A 232 -20.61 -3.34 -4.04
N ALA A 233 -20.69 -4.54 -4.61
CA ALA A 233 -21.76 -5.47 -4.31
C ALA A 233 -21.72 -5.86 -2.82
N VAL A 234 -22.79 -6.45 -2.32
CA VAL A 234 -22.83 -6.96 -0.95
C VAL A 234 -21.75 -8.02 -0.77
N GLY A 235 -20.92 -7.85 0.23
CA GLY A 235 -19.86 -8.76 0.63
C GLY A 235 -19.91 -9.04 2.12
N ASP A 236 -19.17 -10.04 2.54
CA ASP A 236 -19.02 -10.42 3.94
C ASP A 236 -17.56 -10.83 4.26
N PHE A 237 -17.29 -11.11 5.51
CA PHE A 237 -15.98 -11.50 6.01
C PHE A 237 -15.88 -13.01 6.27
N ALA A 238 -16.78 -13.83 5.73
CA ALA A 238 -16.81 -15.28 5.99
C ALA A 238 -15.53 -15.98 5.51
N ASP A 239 -14.96 -15.49 4.39
CA ASP A 239 -13.72 -15.99 3.81
C ASP A 239 -12.44 -15.29 4.34
N ALA A 240 -12.59 -14.42 5.33
CA ALA A 240 -11.41 -13.80 5.97
C ALA A 240 -10.61 -14.86 6.72
N LEU A 241 -9.30 -14.62 6.86
CA LEU A 241 -8.43 -15.49 7.64
C LEU A 241 -8.96 -15.60 9.08
N ARG A 242 -9.30 -16.81 9.51
CA ARG A 242 -9.80 -17.05 10.86
C ARG A 242 -8.71 -16.79 11.89
N PRO A 243 -9.08 -16.31 13.10
CA PRO A 243 -8.10 -16.16 14.17
C PRO A 243 -7.50 -17.52 14.53
N PRO A 244 -6.17 -17.61 14.70
CA PRO A 244 -5.49 -18.85 15.04
C PRO A 244 -5.70 -19.29 16.51
N GLY A 245 -6.26 -18.42 17.34
CA GLY A 245 -6.58 -18.66 18.75
C GLY A 245 -7.52 -17.57 19.28
N GLN A 246 -7.97 -17.72 20.52
CA GLN A 246 -8.79 -16.69 21.18
C GLN A 246 -7.92 -15.54 21.72
N ARG A 247 -6.73 -15.86 22.23
CA ARG A 247 -5.71 -14.87 22.63
C ARG A 247 -4.46 -15.10 21.79
N ILE A 248 -4.05 -14.08 21.04
CA ILE A 248 -2.95 -14.14 20.08
C ILE A 248 -1.85 -13.21 20.54
N ALA A 249 -0.69 -13.77 20.94
CA ALA A 249 0.51 -12.98 21.16
C ALA A 249 1.07 -12.56 19.80
N LEU A 250 1.01 -11.28 19.49
CA LEU A 250 1.45 -10.73 18.20
C LEU A 250 2.76 -9.96 18.38
N ALA A 251 3.83 -10.39 17.70
CA ALA A 251 5.04 -9.57 17.61
C ALA A 251 4.74 -8.32 16.77
N GLU A 252 4.97 -7.14 17.36
CA GLU A 252 4.65 -5.86 16.74
C GLU A 252 5.71 -4.81 17.10
N ASP A 253 6.65 -4.57 16.21
CA ASP A 253 7.66 -3.51 16.28
C ASP A 253 8.29 -3.27 14.89
N ALA A 254 9.41 -2.53 14.83
CA ALA A 254 10.07 -2.21 13.55
C ALA A 254 10.59 -3.44 12.80
N ALA A 255 10.90 -4.54 13.49
CA ALA A 255 11.33 -5.81 12.88
C ALA A 255 10.14 -6.67 12.40
N PHE A 256 8.94 -6.47 12.96
CA PHE A 256 7.74 -7.30 12.77
C PHE A 256 6.51 -6.44 12.47
N SER A 257 6.43 -5.88 11.28
CA SER A 257 5.41 -4.88 10.90
C SER A 257 4.51 -5.32 9.73
N PHE A 258 4.78 -6.47 9.09
CA PHE A 258 4.06 -6.90 7.89
C PHE A 258 2.84 -7.75 8.24
N LEU A 259 1.87 -7.14 8.91
CA LEU A 259 0.53 -7.70 9.10
C LEU A 259 -0.49 -6.79 8.43
N TYR A 260 -1.35 -7.36 7.59
CA TYR A 260 -2.42 -6.59 6.97
C TYR A 260 -3.41 -6.09 8.02
N PRO A 261 -3.74 -4.77 8.03
CA PRO A 261 -4.68 -4.21 9.00
C PRO A 261 -6.05 -4.92 9.00
N HIS A 262 -6.52 -5.37 7.84
CA HIS A 262 -7.79 -6.08 7.74
C HIS A 262 -7.76 -7.47 8.40
N VAL A 263 -6.62 -8.15 8.42
CA VAL A 263 -6.48 -9.46 9.11
C VAL A 263 -6.64 -9.26 10.61
N ALA A 264 -5.91 -8.32 11.21
CA ALA A 264 -6.05 -8.00 12.63
C ALA A 264 -7.47 -7.53 12.99
N ALA A 265 -8.10 -6.71 12.13
CA ALA A 265 -9.48 -6.27 12.32
C ALA A 265 -10.48 -7.43 12.24
N CYS A 266 -10.31 -8.35 11.30
CA CYS A 266 -11.15 -9.56 11.19
C CYS A 266 -11.01 -10.48 12.41
N TRP A 267 -9.80 -10.67 12.93
CA TRP A 267 -9.57 -11.46 14.14
C TRP A 267 -10.29 -10.86 15.34
N ARG A 268 -10.16 -9.53 15.55
CA ARG A 268 -10.89 -8.83 16.63
C ARG A 268 -12.40 -8.92 16.46
N LYS A 269 -12.90 -8.75 15.23
CA LYS A 269 -14.35 -8.90 14.92
C LYS A 269 -14.86 -10.31 15.18
N ALA A 270 -14.02 -11.33 14.97
CA ALA A 270 -14.33 -12.72 15.30
C ALA A 270 -14.22 -13.04 16.81
N GLY A 271 -13.90 -12.07 17.65
CA GLY A 271 -13.83 -12.18 19.11
C GLY A 271 -12.46 -12.53 19.66
N ALA A 272 -11.41 -12.58 18.83
CA ALA A 272 -10.05 -12.81 19.33
C ALA A 272 -9.45 -11.54 19.95
N GLU A 273 -8.70 -11.75 21.03
CA GLU A 273 -7.86 -10.74 21.68
C GLU A 273 -6.45 -10.80 21.08
N ILE A 274 -5.95 -9.65 20.61
CA ILE A 274 -4.57 -9.50 20.15
C ILE A 274 -3.78 -8.85 21.27
N VAL A 275 -2.76 -9.55 21.75
CA VAL A 275 -1.84 -9.10 22.81
C VAL A 275 -0.50 -8.80 22.15
N PRO A 276 -0.18 -7.51 21.85
CA PRO A 276 1.07 -7.16 21.20
C PRO A 276 2.25 -7.30 22.17
N PHE A 277 3.40 -7.66 21.64
CA PHE A 277 4.68 -7.63 22.35
C PHE A 277 5.80 -7.22 21.38
N SER A 278 6.88 -6.61 21.91
CA SER A 278 8.01 -6.16 21.09
C SER A 278 9.25 -7.01 21.36
N PRO A 279 9.66 -7.89 20.45
CA PRO A 279 10.94 -8.58 20.52
C PRO A 279 12.15 -7.63 20.62
N LEU A 280 12.13 -6.49 19.92
CA LEU A 280 13.19 -5.48 19.99
C LEU A 280 13.31 -4.82 21.37
N ALA A 281 12.23 -4.77 22.13
CA ALA A 281 12.23 -4.33 23.54
C ALA A 281 12.47 -5.47 24.53
N ASP A 282 13.00 -6.62 24.06
CA ASP A 282 13.25 -7.82 24.85
C ASP A 282 12.00 -8.36 25.58
N GLN A 283 10.81 -8.18 24.99
CA GLN A 283 9.57 -8.73 25.53
C GLN A 283 9.34 -10.14 25.01
N ALA A 284 8.82 -11.00 25.86
CA ALA A 284 8.37 -12.35 25.50
C ALA A 284 6.87 -12.37 25.22
N PRO A 285 6.36 -13.38 24.46
CA PRO A 285 4.93 -13.59 24.33
C PRO A 285 4.29 -13.89 25.69
N ASP A 286 3.08 -13.35 25.92
CA ASP A 286 2.30 -13.63 27.12
C ASP A 286 1.95 -15.13 27.19
N GLU A 287 2.31 -15.76 28.29
CA GLU A 287 2.09 -17.22 28.50
C GLU A 287 0.61 -17.61 28.56
N ASP A 288 -0.32 -16.65 28.75
CA ASP A 288 -1.75 -16.90 28.74
C ASP A 288 -2.36 -16.85 27.32
N CYS A 289 -1.58 -16.48 26.29
CA CYS A 289 -2.02 -16.54 24.90
C CYS A 289 -2.07 -17.99 24.39
N ASP A 290 -2.95 -18.25 23.43
CA ASP A 290 -3.15 -19.58 22.83
C ASP A 290 -2.12 -19.87 21.74
N VAL A 291 -1.65 -18.84 21.07
CA VAL A 291 -0.73 -18.88 19.92
C VAL A 291 0.16 -17.65 19.93
N CYS A 292 1.38 -17.80 19.44
CA CYS A 292 2.27 -16.69 19.12
C CYS A 292 2.36 -16.52 17.59
N TRP A 293 2.22 -15.28 17.12
CA TRP A 293 2.33 -14.91 15.71
C TRP A 293 3.45 -13.91 15.52
N LEU A 294 4.47 -14.29 14.75
CA LEU A 294 5.54 -13.41 14.29
C LEU A 294 5.30 -13.10 12.81
N PRO A 295 4.81 -11.90 12.48
CA PRO A 295 4.60 -11.48 11.10
C PRO A 295 5.93 -11.22 10.38
N GLY A 296 5.85 -10.87 9.11
CA GLY A 296 6.99 -10.41 8.34
C GLY A 296 7.49 -9.04 8.77
N GLY A 297 8.59 -8.63 8.16
CA GLY A 297 9.28 -7.36 8.40
C GLY A 297 10.73 -7.43 7.95
N TYR A 298 11.57 -6.64 8.61
CA TYR A 298 13.01 -6.56 8.32
C TYR A 298 13.87 -6.93 9.56
N PRO A 299 13.79 -8.17 10.09
CA PRO A 299 14.56 -8.57 11.26
C PRO A 299 16.07 -8.53 11.02
N GLU A 300 16.54 -8.68 9.76
CA GLU A 300 17.94 -8.57 9.40
C GLU A 300 18.56 -7.19 9.66
N LEU A 301 17.73 -6.14 9.69
CA LEU A 301 18.18 -4.80 10.06
C LEU A 301 18.35 -4.63 11.58
N HIS A 302 17.85 -5.57 12.36
CA HIS A 302 17.81 -5.56 13.82
C HIS A 302 18.41 -6.83 14.41
N ALA A 303 19.14 -7.63 13.62
CA ALA A 303 19.60 -8.96 13.99
C ALA A 303 20.42 -8.97 15.29
N GLY A 304 21.33 -8.02 15.48
CA GLY A 304 22.11 -7.90 16.71
C GLY A 304 21.25 -7.61 17.95
N THR A 305 20.24 -6.75 17.83
CA THR A 305 19.30 -6.44 18.93
C THR A 305 18.47 -7.67 19.27
N LEU A 306 17.94 -8.37 18.25
CA LEU A 306 17.16 -9.59 18.43
C LEU A 306 18.00 -10.69 19.07
N ALA A 307 19.24 -10.89 18.65
CA ALA A 307 20.16 -11.87 19.24
C ALA A 307 20.49 -11.59 20.71
N ALA A 308 20.50 -10.32 21.10
CA ALA A 308 20.74 -9.89 22.48
C ALA A 308 19.50 -9.97 23.39
N ALA A 309 18.30 -10.15 22.82
CA ALA A 309 17.01 -10.13 23.52
C ALA A 309 16.75 -11.44 24.29
N MET A 310 17.39 -11.61 25.44
CA MET A 310 17.42 -12.87 26.19
C MET A 310 16.08 -13.26 26.81
N ASN A 311 15.25 -12.28 27.22
CA ASN A 311 13.90 -12.56 27.73
C ASN A 311 12.98 -13.04 26.60
N PHE A 312 13.09 -12.42 25.42
CA PHE A 312 12.41 -12.87 24.22
C PHE A 312 12.78 -14.31 23.88
N HIS A 313 14.08 -14.64 23.77
CA HIS A 313 14.55 -16.01 23.50
C HIS A 313 14.05 -17.03 24.51
N THR A 314 14.23 -16.75 25.79
CA THR A 314 13.82 -17.67 26.86
C THR A 314 12.31 -17.85 26.90
N GLY A 315 11.55 -16.76 26.73
CA GLY A 315 10.09 -16.79 26.72
C GLY A 315 9.53 -17.53 25.52
N MET A 316 10.09 -17.30 24.33
CA MET A 316 9.71 -18.04 23.12
C MET A 316 9.95 -19.53 23.25
N ALA A 317 11.13 -19.93 23.76
CA ALA A 317 11.45 -21.34 23.99
C ALA A 317 10.43 -21.99 24.95
N ARG A 318 10.07 -21.33 26.07
CA ARG A 318 9.04 -21.82 26.99
C ARG A 318 7.66 -21.90 26.36
N PHE A 319 7.28 -20.89 25.58
CA PHE A 319 5.99 -20.82 24.91
C PHE A 319 5.85 -21.95 23.88
N ALA A 320 6.87 -22.16 23.03
CA ALA A 320 6.86 -23.14 21.93
C ALA A 320 6.79 -24.60 22.42
N VAL A 321 7.19 -24.89 23.66
CA VAL A 321 7.03 -26.25 24.27
C VAL A 321 5.56 -26.63 24.44
N LYS A 322 4.69 -25.64 24.68
CA LYS A 322 3.29 -25.87 25.09
C LYS A 322 2.27 -25.40 24.06
N LYS A 323 2.62 -24.47 23.22
CA LYS A 323 1.68 -23.72 22.37
C LYS A 323 2.25 -23.49 20.98
N PRO A 324 1.38 -23.40 19.96
CA PRO A 324 1.82 -23.18 18.59
C PRO A 324 2.46 -21.81 18.41
N VAL A 325 3.50 -21.77 17.58
CA VAL A 325 4.14 -20.56 17.12
C VAL A 325 4.05 -20.52 15.59
N HIS A 326 3.57 -19.42 15.07
CA HIS A 326 3.55 -19.13 13.63
C HIS A 326 4.56 -18.04 13.30
N GLY A 327 5.39 -18.27 12.30
CA GLY A 327 6.28 -17.27 11.73
C GLY A 327 6.14 -17.23 10.23
N GLU A 328 6.05 -16.03 9.67
CA GLU A 328 6.02 -15.82 8.23
C GLU A 328 7.06 -14.80 7.81
N CYS A 329 7.64 -14.93 6.58
CA CYS A 329 8.65 -14.01 6.06
C CYS A 329 9.78 -13.76 7.09
N GLY A 330 9.98 -12.52 7.53
CA GLY A 330 10.95 -12.17 8.58
C GLY A 330 10.71 -12.88 9.91
N GLY A 331 9.45 -13.07 10.29
CA GLY A 331 9.11 -13.84 11.50
C GLY A 331 9.57 -15.30 11.41
N PHE A 332 9.48 -15.92 10.23
CA PHE A 332 10.03 -17.27 10.03
C PHE A 332 11.56 -17.30 10.10
N MET A 333 12.25 -16.26 9.59
CA MET A 333 13.70 -16.16 9.66
C MET A 333 14.20 -16.17 11.12
N VAL A 334 13.50 -15.48 12.02
CA VAL A 334 13.87 -15.39 13.45
C VAL A 334 13.62 -16.71 14.20
N LEU A 335 12.73 -17.57 13.69
CA LEU A 335 12.53 -18.92 14.24
C LEU A 335 13.64 -19.91 13.86
N GLY A 336 14.57 -19.52 13.00
CA GLY A 336 15.75 -20.32 12.62
C GLY A 336 16.86 -20.22 13.67
N GLU A 337 17.92 -21.03 13.48
CA GLU A 337 19.08 -21.02 14.40
C GLU A 337 19.91 -19.74 14.33
N ALA A 338 19.93 -19.09 13.15
CA ALA A 338 20.72 -17.89 12.92
C ALA A 338 20.16 -17.05 11.76
N LEU A 339 20.48 -15.76 11.80
CA LEU A 339 20.13 -14.76 10.78
C LEU A 339 21.39 -13.98 10.43
N GLU A 340 21.70 -13.90 9.13
CA GLU A 340 22.78 -13.06 8.60
C GLU A 340 22.21 -11.65 8.35
N ASP A 341 22.90 -10.64 8.84
CA ASP A 341 22.54 -9.23 8.61
C ASP A 341 23.09 -8.70 7.30
N ALA A 342 22.74 -7.45 6.95
CA ALA A 342 23.21 -6.80 5.73
C ALA A 342 24.74 -6.59 5.68
N GLY A 343 25.44 -6.68 6.81
CA GLY A 343 26.90 -6.61 6.93
C GLY A 343 27.58 -7.97 6.72
N GLY A 344 26.80 -9.06 6.59
CA GLY A 344 27.32 -10.44 6.50
C GLY A 344 27.69 -11.04 7.88
N GLU A 345 27.30 -10.40 8.98
CA GLU A 345 27.47 -10.95 10.32
C GLU A 345 26.32 -11.90 10.66
N THR A 346 26.66 -13.08 11.18
CA THR A 346 25.67 -14.09 11.57
C THR A 346 25.33 -13.96 13.05
N HIS A 347 24.05 -13.77 13.33
CA HIS A 347 23.50 -13.60 14.68
C HIS A 347 22.66 -14.82 15.05
N ARG A 348 22.85 -15.34 16.27
CA ARG A 348 22.07 -16.46 16.76
C ARG A 348 20.61 -16.04 17.01
N MET A 349 19.65 -16.86 16.56
CA MET A 349 18.21 -16.66 16.73
C MET A 349 17.60 -17.73 17.68
N LEU A 350 16.30 -18.04 17.52
CA LEU A 350 15.51 -18.88 18.44
C LEU A 350 15.78 -20.38 18.34
#